data_ffb8d7accc0dafb0f911f6b98f69278a
#
_entry.id   ffb8d7accc0dafb0f911f6b98f69278a
#
_cell.length_a   1.000
_cell.length_b   1.000
_cell.length_c   1.000
_cell.angle_alpha   90.00
_cell.angle_beta   90.00
_cell.angle_gamma   90.00
#
_symmetry.space_group_name_H-M   'P 1'
#
loop_
_entity.id
_entity.type
_entity.pdbx_description
1 polymer ?
#
loop_
_entity_poly.entity_id
_entity_poly.type
_entity_poly.pdbx_seq_one_letter_code
_entity_poly.pdbx_strand_id
1 'polypeptide(L)'
;MACSSLTQRPADAVVGASDPRVQDVGVGIFEKGGNAADAMVAMMMTSGVVTPSRSGLGGGGICQILDPNEGRVKTLNFLYRRNNGMGMPALAKGAFSLQKYGKLRWQDTLDDSIRLARQDVVVSEQLAKDILNAKGLPLEWKKLKKGDKVSRKDLAATLLKISEKGSGVFYNGEVSEGLSKQGFSAEDLKSYRATFMDSMDVSTAAGRAYFPNPSAISTLGYNLWNALENPEKEQEALQTVLSLREKNIAMEEASYGESFFAADKDGLIVVCSVSNGGLFGNKKLMKEGFFAANPFSREKSETFFFNILQTNPDVTDAMAVVAGVGSHAWPDALSLMRDDEEALEISDQRKEELDNFISLKCAKGYPNQSMSCRENQNIVFVYTGK
;
A
#
# COMPACT_ATOMS: atom_id res chain seq x y z
N MET A 1 31.59 -37.74 4.49
CA MET A 1 31.09 -36.40 4.76
C MET A 1 29.71 -36.28 4.15
N ALA A 2 28.69 -36.38 4.98
CA ALA A 2 27.31 -36.28 4.51
C ALA A 2 26.95 -34.78 4.42
N CYS A 3 26.74 -34.27 3.21
CA CYS A 3 26.08 -32.99 3.00
C CYS A 3 24.63 -33.11 3.51
N SER A 4 24.36 -32.58 4.70
CA SER A 4 23.02 -32.34 5.15
C SER A 4 22.45 -31.22 4.23
N SER A 5 21.60 -31.61 3.29
CA SER A 5 20.73 -30.65 2.62
C SER A 5 19.83 -30.03 3.69
N LEU A 6 20.14 -28.79 4.08
CA LEU A 6 19.19 -27.95 4.78
C LEU A 6 17.99 -27.78 3.85
N THR A 7 16.97 -28.59 4.06
CA THR A 7 15.65 -28.36 3.48
C THR A 7 15.13 -27.08 4.14
N GLN A 8 15.31 -25.93 3.47
CA GLN A 8 14.65 -24.70 3.86
C GLN A 8 13.14 -24.97 3.91
N ARG A 9 12.53 -24.73 5.05
CA ARG A 9 11.06 -24.82 5.17
C ARG A 9 10.44 -23.76 4.27
N PRO A 10 9.29 -24.03 3.64
CA PRO A 10 8.52 -23.02 2.95
C PRO A 10 8.26 -21.82 3.87
N ALA A 11 8.24 -20.61 3.35
CA ALA A 11 7.89 -19.44 4.13
C ALA A 11 6.43 -19.54 4.58
N ASP A 12 6.19 -19.41 5.89
CA ASP A 12 4.83 -19.43 6.45
C ASP A 12 4.08 -18.13 6.17
N ALA A 13 4.81 -17.03 5.95
CA ALA A 13 4.25 -15.74 5.60
C ALA A 13 5.30 -14.85 4.92
N VAL A 14 4.82 -13.90 4.13
CA VAL A 14 5.64 -12.87 3.49
C VAL A 14 5.02 -11.51 3.75
N VAL A 15 5.83 -10.53 4.16
CA VAL A 15 5.42 -9.12 4.32
C VAL A 15 6.39 -8.21 3.59
N GLY A 16 5.86 -7.12 3.03
CA GLY A 16 6.64 -6.07 2.40
C GLY A 16 6.14 -4.69 2.79
N ALA A 17 7.07 -3.81 3.18
CA ALA A 17 6.85 -2.39 3.42
C ALA A 17 8.18 -1.66 3.33
N SER A 18 8.18 -0.34 3.06
CA SER A 18 9.39 0.47 2.95
C SER A 18 10.08 0.73 4.30
N ASP A 19 9.31 0.83 5.40
CA ASP A 19 9.85 1.07 6.74
C ASP A 19 9.95 -0.25 7.53
N PRO A 20 11.15 -0.62 8.04
CA PRO A 20 11.34 -1.86 8.78
C PRO A 20 10.41 -2.01 9.99
N ARG A 21 10.05 -0.92 10.67
CA ARG A 21 9.12 -0.96 11.81
C ARG A 21 7.72 -1.40 11.39
N VAL A 22 7.33 -1.08 10.16
CA VAL A 22 6.06 -1.52 9.58
C VAL A 22 6.12 -3.01 9.23
N GLN A 23 7.25 -3.47 8.67
CA GLN A 23 7.50 -4.90 8.41
C GLN A 23 7.46 -5.71 9.71
N ASP A 24 8.17 -5.26 10.76
CA ASP A 24 8.21 -5.93 12.06
C ASP A 24 6.81 -6.10 12.65
N VAL A 25 5.95 -5.09 12.51
CA VAL A 25 4.55 -5.18 12.96
C VAL A 25 3.78 -6.22 12.14
N GLY A 26 3.95 -6.25 10.82
CA GLY A 26 3.34 -7.27 9.96
C GLY A 26 3.74 -8.70 10.35
N VAL A 27 5.03 -8.93 10.60
CA VAL A 27 5.55 -10.23 11.10
C VAL A 27 4.95 -10.56 12.47
N GLY A 28 4.92 -9.61 13.40
CA GLY A 28 4.34 -9.81 14.73
C GLY A 28 2.86 -10.21 14.73
N ILE A 29 2.11 -9.82 13.70
CA ILE A 29 0.72 -10.27 13.52
C ILE A 29 0.66 -11.77 13.21
N PHE A 30 1.53 -12.28 12.36
CA PHE A 30 1.58 -13.72 12.08
C PHE A 30 2.00 -14.53 13.33
N GLU A 31 2.93 -14.01 14.12
CA GLU A 31 3.33 -14.62 15.41
C GLU A 31 2.16 -14.70 16.41
N LYS A 32 1.21 -13.76 16.34
CA LYS A 32 -0.04 -13.74 17.13
C LYS A 32 -1.13 -14.65 16.55
N GLY A 33 -0.86 -15.37 15.45
CA GLY A 33 -1.82 -16.24 14.79
C GLY A 33 -2.77 -15.54 13.82
N GLY A 34 -2.49 -14.29 13.47
CA GLY A 34 -3.19 -13.55 12.41
C GLY A 34 -2.85 -14.04 11.03
N ASN A 35 -3.54 -13.50 10.02
CA ASN A 35 -3.34 -13.81 8.62
C ASN A 35 -2.89 -12.58 7.81
N ALA A 36 -2.80 -12.71 6.49
CA ALA A 36 -2.35 -11.63 5.60
C ALA A 36 -3.22 -10.36 5.69
N ALA A 37 -4.53 -10.50 5.90
CA ALA A 37 -5.42 -9.34 6.04
C ALA A 37 -5.20 -8.61 7.38
N ASP A 38 -4.99 -9.35 8.47
CA ASP A 38 -4.66 -8.77 9.77
C ASP A 38 -3.32 -8.04 9.73
N ALA A 39 -2.30 -8.65 9.11
CA ALA A 39 -0.98 -8.05 8.91
C ALA A 39 -1.08 -6.76 8.08
N MET A 40 -1.85 -6.77 7.00
CA MET A 40 -2.08 -5.59 6.16
C MET A 40 -2.73 -4.45 6.95
N VAL A 41 -3.77 -4.72 7.75
CA VAL A 41 -4.40 -3.71 8.62
C VAL A 41 -3.38 -3.10 9.58
N ALA A 42 -2.60 -3.93 10.27
CA ALA A 42 -1.60 -3.47 11.22
C ALA A 42 -0.50 -2.64 10.55
N MET A 43 -0.01 -3.06 9.38
CA MET A 43 0.99 -2.32 8.60
C MET A 43 0.48 -0.95 8.15
N MET A 44 -0.73 -0.88 7.56
CA MET A 44 -1.32 0.39 7.13
C MET A 44 -1.50 1.37 8.29
N MET A 45 -1.98 0.91 9.45
CA MET A 45 -2.17 1.76 10.62
C MET A 45 -0.84 2.22 11.21
N THR A 46 0.17 1.33 11.24
CA THR A 46 1.52 1.64 11.75
C THR A 46 2.23 2.65 10.85
N SER A 47 2.09 2.53 9.53
CA SER A 47 2.73 3.47 8.60
C SER A 47 2.28 4.91 8.85
N GLY A 48 1.00 5.14 9.16
CA GLY A 48 0.50 6.46 9.57
C GLY A 48 1.12 7.01 10.86
N VAL A 49 1.70 6.15 11.68
CA VAL A 49 2.45 6.55 12.89
C VAL A 49 3.89 6.92 12.55
N VAL A 50 4.59 6.07 11.79
CA VAL A 50 6.05 6.14 11.60
C VAL A 50 6.47 6.86 10.32
N THR A 51 5.62 6.88 9.29
CA THR A 51 5.83 7.57 8.00
C THR A 51 4.69 8.52 7.66
N PRO A 52 4.33 9.48 8.55
CA PRO A 52 3.16 10.36 8.37
C PRO A 52 3.28 11.29 7.17
N SER A 53 4.48 11.41 6.58
CA SER A 53 4.71 12.12 5.34
C SER A 53 3.98 11.51 4.15
N ARG A 54 3.83 10.19 4.13
CA ARG A 54 3.37 9.42 2.97
C ARG A 54 2.03 8.75 3.18
N SER A 55 1.70 8.36 4.43
CA SER A 55 0.50 7.62 4.80
C SER A 55 -0.13 8.15 6.07
N GLY A 56 -1.38 7.80 6.34
CA GLY A 56 -2.07 8.09 7.59
C GLY A 56 -3.59 8.13 7.46
N LEU A 57 -4.26 8.34 8.59
CA LEU A 57 -5.73 8.34 8.68
C LEU A 57 -6.40 9.33 7.72
N GLY A 58 -5.70 10.44 7.37
CA GLY A 58 -6.21 11.45 6.44
C GLY A 58 -6.23 11.00 4.98
N GLY A 59 -5.42 10.00 4.62
CA GLY A 59 -5.28 9.49 3.27
C GLY A 59 -6.29 8.41 2.91
N GLY A 60 -6.01 7.76 1.79
CA GLY A 60 -6.77 6.63 1.27
C GLY A 60 -5.93 5.80 0.33
N GLY A 61 -6.54 4.84 -0.34
CA GLY A 61 -5.79 3.93 -1.21
C GLY A 61 -6.65 2.87 -1.88
N ILE A 62 -5.94 1.88 -2.37
CA ILE A 62 -6.51 0.74 -3.08
C ILE A 62 -5.81 -0.54 -2.62
N CYS A 63 -6.57 -1.63 -2.44
CA CYS A 63 -5.99 -2.95 -2.21
C CYS A 63 -6.49 -3.94 -3.25
N GLN A 64 -5.65 -4.93 -3.59
CA GLN A 64 -6.06 -6.17 -4.24
C GLN A 64 -5.97 -7.32 -3.22
N ILE A 65 -6.94 -8.20 -3.28
CA ILE A 65 -7.09 -9.35 -2.38
C ILE A 65 -7.28 -10.59 -3.23
N LEU A 66 -6.35 -11.52 -3.16
CA LEU A 66 -6.49 -12.89 -3.63
C LEU A 66 -6.86 -13.76 -2.44
N ASP A 67 -8.09 -14.24 -2.42
CA ASP A 67 -8.51 -15.33 -1.56
C ASP A 67 -8.69 -16.57 -2.44
N PRO A 68 -7.89 -17.63 -2.25
CA PRO A 68 -7.95 -18.82 -3.10
C PRO A 68 -9.31 -19.51 -3.05
N ASN A 69 -10.11 -19.29 -1.98
CA ASN A 69 -11.47 -19.83 -1.87
C ASN A 69 -12.48 -19.08 -2.75
N GLU A 70 -12.18 -17.85 -3.17
CA GLU A 70 -13.07 -17.07 -4.03
C GLU A 70 -12.79 -17.28 -5.53
N GLY A 71 -11.64 -17.85 -5.92
CA GLY A 71 -11.24 -18.12 -7.31
C GLY A 71 -11.11 -16.85 -8.17
N ARG A 72 -10.93 -15.68 -7.54
CA ARG A 72 -10.81 -14.37 -8.19
C ARG A 72 -10.12 -13.36 -7.29
N VAL A 73 -9.53 -12.35 -7.90
CA VAL A 73 -8.92 -11.22 -7.19
C VAL A 73 -9.93 -10.08 -7.07
N LYS A 74 -10.11 -9.57 -5.86
CA LYS A 74 -10.94 -8.40 -5.59
C LYS A 74 -10.11 -7.16 -5.39
N THR A 75 -10.67 -6.03 -5.79
CA THR A 75 -10.21 -4.69 -5.45
C THR A 75 -11.04 -4.15 -4.30
N LEU A 76 -10.37 -3.72 -3.22
CA LEU A 76 -10.96 -2.85 -2.20
C LEU A 76 -10.55 -1.42 -2.50
N ASN A 77 -11.52 -0.60 -2.87
CA ASN A 77 -11.34 0.82 -3.16
C ASN A 77 -11.76 1.66 -1.94
N PHE A 78 -10.80 2.38 -1.36
CA PHE A 78 -11.00 3.38 -0.31
C PHE A 78 -10.26 4.67 -0.66
N LEU A 79 -10.36 5.08 -1.92
CA LEU A 79 -9.80 6.33 -2.39
C LEU A 79 -10.46 7.52 -1.68
N TYR A 80 -9.65 8.49 -1.32
CA TYR A 80 -10.17 9.75 -0.79
C TYR A 80 -10.70 10.64 -1.91
N ARG A 81 -11.68 11.46 -1.59
CA ARG A 81 -12.27 12.46 -2.47
C ARG A 81 -12.24 13.81 -1.77
N ARG A 82 -12.46 14.86 -2.53
CA ARG A 82 -12.48 16.22 -1.98
C ARG A 82 -13.62 16.39 -0.96
N ASN A 83 -13.29 17.00 0.16
CA ASN A 83 -14.21 17.36 1.25
C ASN A 83 -13.83 18.73 1.80
N ASN A 84 -14.60 19.77 1.48
CA ASN A 84 -14.40 21.13 1.97
C ASN A 84 -12.94 21.62 1.93
N GLY A 85 -12.25 21.42 0.82
CA GLY A 85 -10.85 21.83 0.65
C GLY A 85 -9.79 20.93 1.29
N MET A 86 -10.20 19.76 1.78
CA MET A 86 -9.33 18.67 2.27
C MET A 86 -9.66 17.37 1.55
N GLY A 87 -8.75 16.40 1.58
CA GLY A 87 -9.06 15.04 1.17
C GLY A 87 -9.88 14.33 2.24
N MET A 88 -10.93 13.60 1.84
CA MET A 88 -11.73 12.76 2.72
C MET A 88 -10.84 11.72 3.39
N PRO A 89 -10.80 11.63 4.72
CA PRO A 89 -10.03 10.61 5.41
C PRO A 89 -10.67 9.23 5.17
N ALA A 90 -9.95 8.34 4.51
CA ALA A 90 -10.49 7.08 3.99
C ALA A 90 -9.79 5.83 4.56
N LEU A 91 -8.53 5.95 5.04
CA LEU A 91 -7.72 4.82 5.46
C LEU A 91 -8.37 3.95 6.52
N ALA A 92 -8.96 4.56 7.56
CA ALA A 92 -9.60 3.80 8.64
C ALA A 92 -10.79 2.95 8.15
N LYS A 93 -11.52 3.42 7.11
CA LYS A 93 -12.61 2.65 6.50
C LYS A 93 -12.08 1.51 5.65
N GLY A 94 -11.02 1.76 4.86
CA GLY A 94 -10.35 0.72 4.08
C GLY A 94 -9.81 -0.39 4.96
N ALA A 95 -9.03 -0.04 5.98
CA ALA A 95 -8.48 -1.00 6.94
C ALA A 95 -9.57 -1.82 7.64
N PHE A 96 -10.63 -1.18 8.13
CA PHE A 96 -11.75 -1.89 8.76
C PHE A 96 -12.48 -2.81 7.79
N SER A 97 -12.54 -2.47 6.50
CA SER A 97 -13.16 -3.32 5.49
C SER A 97 -12.37 -4.60 5.23
N LEU A 98 -11.04 -4.59 5.41
CA LEU A 98 -10.18 -5.78 5.30
C LEU A 98 -10.43 -6.78 6.44
N GLN A 99 -10.98 -6.34 7.58
CA GLN A 99 -11.25 -7.20 8.74
C GLN A 99 -12.15 -8.41 8.41
N LYS A 100 -12.98 -8.31 7.36
CA LYS A 100 -13.81 -9.45 6.94
C LYS A 100 -12.98 -10.67 6.49
N TYR A 101 -11.73 -10.48 6.10
CA TYR A 101 -10.77 -11.54 5.73
C TYR A 101 -9.84 -11.90 6.90
N GLY A 102 -9.84 -11.12 7.98
CA GLY A 102 -8.96 -11.31 9.13
C GLY A 102 -9.41 -12.45 10.05
N LYS A 103 -8.46 -12.96 10.85
CA LYS A 103 -8.65 -13.98 11.90
C LYS A 103 -8.62 -13.39 13.30
N LEU A 104 -7.87 -12.30 13.49
CA LEU A 104 -7.73 -11.63 14.79
C LEU A 104 -8.91 -10.68 15.04
N ARG A 105 -9.11 -10.33 16.30
CA ARG A 105 -10.02 -9.24 16.64
C ARG A 105 -9.45 -7.92 16.14
N TRP A 106 -10.34 -7.00 15.77
CA TRP A 106 -9.98 -5.67 15.31
C TRP A 106 -8.99 -4.96 16.25
N GLN A 107 -9.20 -5.05 17.54
CA GLN A 107 -8.36 -4.44 18.56
C GLN A 107 -6.92 -4.94 18.47
N ASP A 108 -6.75 -6.26 18.33
CA ASP A 108 -5.44 -6.91 18.32
C ASP A 108 -4.58 -6.46 17.12
N THR A 109 -5.22 -6.09 16.00
CA THR A 109 -4.51 -5.57 14.80
C THR A 109 -4.03 -4.12 14.97
N LEU A 110 -4.58 -3.35 15.92
CA LEU A 110 -4.20 -1.96 16.17
C LEU A 110 -3.24 -1.77 17.35
N ASP A 111 -3.04 -2.80 18.18
CA ASP A 111 -2.28 -2.70 19.43
C ASP A 111 -0.87 -2.15 19.21
N ASP A 112 -0.15 -2.66 18.21
CA ASP A 112 1.22 -2.23 17.93
C ASP A 112 1.28 -0.79 17.41
N SER A 113 0.33 -0.38 16.57
CA SER A 113 0.22 1.00 16.09
C SER A 113 -0.04 1.96 17.25
N ILE A 114 -0.95 1.59 18.18
CA ILE A 114 -1.26 2.37 19.39
C ILE A 114 -0.04 2.45 20.31
N ARG A 115 0.64 1.32 20.53
CA ARG A 115 1.85 1.26 21.37
C ARG A 115 2.96 2.14 20.82
N LEU A 116 3.24 2.07 19.51
CA LEU A 116 4.24 2.91 18.85
C LEU A 116 3.87 4.40 18.89
N ALA A 117 2.59 4.73 18.71
CA ALA A 117 2.14 6.12 18.76
C ALA A 117 2.15 6.73 20.18
N ARG A 118 2.06 5.91 21.22
CA ARG A 118 2.21 6.34 22.64
C ARG A 118 3.67 6.67 23.00
N GLN A 119 4.61 6.06 22.31
CA GLN A 119 6.03 6.36 22.47
C GLN A 119 6.41 7.53 21.55
N ASP A 120 7.52 8.19 21.86
CA ASP A 120 8.08 9.17 20.93
C ASP A 120 8.67 8.43 19.73
N VAL A 121 8.19 8.76 18.53
CA VAL A 121 8.62 8.14 17.27
C VAL A 121 9.93 8.77 16.82
N VAL A 122 10.93 7.93 16.55
CA VAL A 122 12.22 8.38 16.00
C VAL A 122 12.04 8.72 14.53
N VAL A 123 12.48 9.91 14.12
CA VAL A 123 12.49 10.36 12.74
C VAL A 123 13.51 9.54 11.95
N SER A 124 13.04 8.74 11.00
CA SER A 124 13.86 7.95 10.09
C SER A 124 14.59 8.85 9.10
N GLU A 125 15.56 8.29 8.37
CA GLU A 125 16.24 9.01 7.28
C GLU A 125 15.25 9.44 6.20
N GLN A 126 14.34 8.53 5.80
CA GLN A 126 13.33 8.83 4.80
C GLN A 126 12.38 9.94 5.27
N LEU A 127 11.88 9.86 6.50
CA LEU A 127 11.02 10.91 7.05
C LEU A 127 11.74 12.27 7.12
N ALA A 128 13.03 12.28 7.43
CA ALA A 128 13.84 13.50 7.43
C ALA A 128 14.00 14.10 6.02
N LYS A 129 14.24 13.26 5.00
CA LYS A 129 14.25 13.68 3.60
C LYS A 129 12.90 14.26 3.17
N ASP A 130 11.81 13.60 3.53
CA ASP A 130 10.44 14.05 3.23
C ASP A 130 10.13 15.41 3.91
N ILE A 131 10.58 15.63 5.15
CA ILE A 131 10.43 16.90 5.86
C ILE A 131 11.17 18.02 5.15
N LEU A 132 12.41 17.78 4.69
CA LEU A 132 13.21 18.76 3.95
C LEU A 132 12.53 19.17 2.63
N ASN A 133 11.92 18.22 1.94
CA ASN A 133 11.27 18.43 0.64
C ASN A 133 9.86 19.04 0.77
N ALA A 134 9.20 18.88 1.93
CA ALA A 134 7.85 19.38 2.13
C ALA A 134 7.85 20.88 2.46
N LYS A 135 7.18 21.67 1.62
CA LYS A 135 6.96 23.12 1.90
C LYS A 135 5.68 23.30 2.73
N GLY A 136 5.68 24.25 3.64
CA GLY A 136 4.45 24.66 4.38
C GLY A 136 4.10 23.77 5.57
N LEU A 137 5.02 22.96 6.09
CA LEU A 137 4.81 22.19 7.31
C LEU A 137 4.68 23.09 8.55
N PRO A 138 3.91 22.65 9.59
CA PRO A 138 3.93 23.26 10.91
C PRO A 138 5.37 23.35 11.44
N LEU A 139 5.66 24.42 12.22
CA LEU A 139 7.02 24.76 12.64
C LEU A 139 7.68 23.63 13.46
N GLU A 140 6.92 22.94 14.27
CA GLU A 140 7.37 21.80 15.09
C GLU A 140 7.84 20.62 14.22
N TRP A 141 7.20 20.37 13.06
CA TRP A 141 7.60 19.34 12.11
C TRP A 141 8.78 19.78 11.24
N LYS A 142 8.77 21.03 10.78
CA LYS A 142 9.82 21.58 9.89
C LYS A 142 11.22 21.53 10.50
N LYS A 143 11.33 21.54 11.83
CA LYS A 143 12.61 21.55 12.57
C LYS A 143 13.20 20.16 12.77
N LEU A 144 12.40 19.10 12.60
CA LEU A 144 12.81 17.73 12.88
C LEU A 144 13.86 17.24 11.89
N LYS A 145 14.85 16.51 12.42
CA LYS A 145 15.96 15.89 11.69
C LYS A 145 16.01 14.40 11.99
N LYS A 146 16.75 13.63 11.19
CA LYS A 146 17.02 12.22 11.45
C LYS A 146 17.49 12.01 12.89
N GLY A 147 16.87 11.07 13.59
CA GLY A 147 17.16 10.73 14.98
C GLY A 147 16.40 11.55 16.02
N ASP A 148 15.78 12.68 15.64
CA ASP A 148 14.90 13.40 16.55
C ASP A 148 13.68 12.57 16.93
N LYS A 149 13.04 12.91 18.04
CA LYS A 149 11.83 12.26 18.51
C LYS A 149 10.62 13.16 18.32
N VAL A 150 9.54 12.60 17.82
CA VAL A 150 8.26 13.30 17.64
C VAL A 150 7.16 12.57 18.40
N SER A 151 6.39 13.33 19.20
CA SER A 151 5.25 12.78 19.93
C SER A 151 4.06 12.56 18.98
N ARG A 152 3.41 11.40 19.10
CA ARG A 152 2.21 11.03 18.35
C ARG A 152 1.03 10.72 19.27
N LYS A 153 1.02 11.29 20.48
CA LYS A 153 0.04 10.97 21.53
C LYS A 153 -1.41 11.27 21.11
N ASP A 154 -1.63 12.33 20.33
CA ASP A 154 -2.97 12.65 19.81
C ASP A 154 -3.45 11.58 18.81
N LEU A 155 -2.53 11.09 17.95
CA LEU A 155 -2.82 9.97 17.06
C LEU A 155 -3.08 8.68 17.86
N ALA A 156 -2.29 8.42 18.92
CA ALA A 156 -2.52 7.27 19.79
C ALA A 156 -3.92 7.29 20.43
N ALA A 157 -4.37 8.46 20.90
CA ALA A 157 -5.72 8.61 21.45
C ALA A 157 -6.81 8.36 20.39
N THR A 158 -6.58 8.81 19.17
CA THR A 158 -7.50 8.58 18.04
C THR A 158 -7.55 7.10 17.65
N LEU A 159 -6.38 6.46 17.52
CA LEU A 159 -6.29 5.02 17.21
C LEU A 159 -6.93 4.16 18.30
N LEU A 160 -6.78 4.53 19.58
CA LEU A 160 -7.43 3.83 20.68
C LEU A 160 -8.97 3.89 20.56
N LYS A 161 -9.54 5.05 20.25
CA LYS A 161 -10.98 5.19 20.02
C LYS A 161 -11.46 4.34 18.84
N ILE A 162 -10.67 4.31 17.75
CA ILE A 162 -10.96 3.48 16.58
C ILE A 162 -10.86 1.99 16.94
N SER A 163 -9.89 1.60 17.74
CA SER A 163 -9.73 0.22 18.23
C SER A 163 -10.94 -0.21 19.06
N GLU A 164 -11.34 0.59 20.05
CA GLU A 164 -12.41 0.25 21.00
C GLU A 164 -13.80 0.25 20.37
N LYS A 165 -14.08 1.20 19.46
CA LYS A 165 -15.42 1.48 18.92
C LYS A 165 -15.57 1.15 17.43
N GLY A 166 -14.53 0.60 16.80
CA GLY A 166 -14.48 0.37 15.35
C GLY A 166 -14.31 1.66 14.54
N SER A 167 -14.15 1.51 13.22
CA SER A 167 -13.99 2.68 12.33
C SER A 167 -15.19 3.62 12.30
N GLY A 168 -16.35 3.18 12.77
CA GLY A 168 -17.58 3.99 12.82
C GLY A 168 -17.42 5.28 13.62
N VAL A 169 -16.65 5.26 14.72
CA VAL A 169 -16.40 6.45 15.56
C VAL A 169 -15.71 7.58 14.78
N PHE A 170 -14.90 7.22 13.77
CA PHE A 170 -14.19 8.15 12.92
C PHE A 170 -15.11 8.86 11.89
N TYR A 171 -16.21 8.20 11.48
CA TYR A 171 -17.09 8.71 10.41
C TYR A 171 -18.45 9.18 10.91
N ASN A 172 -18.93 8.68 12.05
CA ASN A 172 -20.23 9.04 12.64
C ASN A 172 -20.18 8.89 14.17
N GLY A 173 -19.30 9.63 14.83
CA GLY A 173 -19.12 9.59 16.28
C GLY A 173 -18.20 10.71 16.75
N GLU A 174 -17.65 10.58 17.94
CA GLU A 174 -16.90 11.67 18.61
C GLU A 174 -15.68 12.15 17.81
N VAL A 175 -15.01 11.28 17.02
CA VAL A 175 -13.90 11.69 16.17
C VAL A 175 -14.42 12.51 15.00
N SER A 176 -15.52 12.09 14.35
CA SER A 176 -16.13 12.87 13.25
C SER A 176 -16.62 14.23 13.69
N GLU A 177 -17.13 14.37 14.93
CA GLU A 177 -17.51 15.67 15.50
C GLU A 177 -16.29 16.59 15.64
N GLY A 178 -15.14 16.05 16.09
CA GLY A 178 -13.88 16.77 16.15
C GLY A 178 -13.42 17.25 14.78
N LEU A 179 -13.46 16.36 13.78
CA LEU A 179 -13.10 16.67 12.40
C LEU A 179 -14.03 17.72 11.78
N SER A 180 -15.33 17.65 12.06
CA SER A 180 -16.30 18.63 11.56
C SER A 180 -16.03 20.03 12.08
N LYS A 181 -15.63 20.17 13.35
CA LYS A 181 -15.20 21.45 13.94
C LYS A 181 -13.92 22.01 13.29
N GLN A 182 -13.17 21.18 12.58
CA GLN A 182 -11.95 21.54 11.87
C GLN A 182 -12.15 21.72 10.36
N GLY A 183 -13.40 21.61 9.88
CA GLY A 183 -13.81 21.95 8.52
C GLY A 183 -14.23 20.78 7.64
N PHE A 184 -14.25 19.54 8.13
CA PHE A 184 -14.82 18.42 7.36
C PHE A 184 -16.36 18.48 7.33
N SER A 185 -16.97 18.12 6.21
CA SER A 185 -18.42 17.91 6.13
C SER A 185 -18.82 16.66 6.91
N ALA A 186 -19.68 16.80 7.91
CA ALA A 186 -20.19 15.69 8.70
C ALA A 186 -21.02 14.72 7.84
N GLU A 187 -21.78 15.24 6.88
CA GLU A 187 -22.59 14.44 5.96
C GLU A 187 -21.70 13.57 5.05
N ASP A 188 -20.64 14.16 4.49
CA ASP A 188 -19.70 13.44 3.65
C ASP A 188 -18.95 12.35 4.44
N LEU A 189 -18.51 12.66 5.68
CA LEU A 189 -17.92 11.66 6.57
C LEU A 189 -18.88 10.51 6.78
N LYS A 190 -20.11 10.78 7.19
CA LYS A 190 -21.14 9.78 7.44
C LYS A 190 -21.50 8.94 6.22
N SER A 191 -21.48 9.53 5.03
CA SER A 191 -21.81 8.86 3.76
C SER A 191 -20.66 8.07 3.16
N TYR A 192 -19.42 8.28 3.63
CA TYR A 192 -18.25 7.62 3.04
C TYR A 192 -18.30 6.10 3.18
N ARG A 193 -18.00 5.40 2.09
CA ARG A 193 -17.92 3.94 2.01
C ARG A 193 -16.68 3.51 1.25
N ALA A 194 -15.99 2.52 1.77
CA ALA A 194 -15.06 1.70 0.99
C ALA A 194 -15.86 0.64 0.23
N THR A 195 -15.46 0.30 -0.97
CA THR A 195 -16.19 -0.61 -1.86
C THR A 195 -15.32 -1.75 -2.34
N PHE A 196 -15.91 -2.95 -2.39
CA PHE A 196 -15.29 -4.10 -3.04
C PHE A 196 -15.82 -4.23 -4.46
N MET A 197 -14.92 -4.54 -5.39
CA MET A 197 -15.20 -4.78 -6.80
C MET A 197 -14.30 -5.92 -7.30
N ASP A 198 -14.69 -6.61 -8.36
CA ASP A 198 -13.78 -7.55 -9.00
C ASP A 198 -12.68 -6.76 -9.72
N SER A 199 -11.42 -7.21 -9.61
CA SER A 199 -10.30 -6.65 -10.36
C SER A 199 -10.47 -6.93 -11.85
N MET A 200 -9.96 -6.05 -12.71
CA MET A 200 -9.85 -6.34 -14.14
C MET A 200 -8.77 -7.40 -14.33
N ASP A 201 -8.98 -8.36 -15.22
CA ASP A 201 -7.99 -9.40 -15.49
C ASP A 201 -7.69 -9.57 -16.97
N VAL A 202 -6.48 -10.03 -17.25
CA VAL A 202 -5.97 -10.37 -18.57
C VAL A 202 -5.30 -11.73 -18.50
N SER A 203 -5.56 -12.58 -19.48
CA SER A 203 -4.85 -13.86 -19.61
C SER A 203 -3.40 -13.62 -20.03
N THR A 204 -2.48 -14.37 -19.43
CA THR A 204 -1.06 -14.35 -19.74
C THR A 204 -0.58 -15.78 -20.04
N ALA A 205 0.63 -15.93 -20.58
CA ALA A 205 1.21 -17.24 -20.80
C ALA A 205 1.38 -18.07 -19.50
N ALA A 206 1.55 -17.39 -18.34
CA ALA A 206 1.76 -18.02 -17.04
C ALA A 206 0.50 -18.12 -16.17
N GLY A 207 -0.63 -17.52 -16.59
CA GLY A 207 -1.87 -17.48 -15.82
C GLY A 207 -2.70 -16.23 -16.08
N ARG A 208 -2.93 -15.39 -15.07
CA ARG A 208 -3.70 -14.15 -15.18
C ARG A 208 -3.02 -13.00 -14.49
N ALA A 209 -3.03 -11.82 -15.10
CA ALA A 209 -2.63 -10.56 -14.48
C ALA A 209 -3.87 -9.74 -14.11
N TYR A 210 -3.92 -9.25 -12.88
CA TYR A 210 -5.04 -8.52 -12.30
C TYR A 210 -4.66 -7.07 -12.03
N PHE A 211 -5.57 -6.16 -12.38
CA PHE A 211 -5.45 -4.72 -12.21
C PHE A 211 -6.60 -4.18 -11.35
N PRO A 212 -6.35 -3.23 -10.42
CA PRO A 212 -7.41 -2.65 -9.61
C PRO A 212 -8.52 -1.99 -10.44
N ASN A 213 -9.75 -2.10 -9.96
CA ASN A 213 -10.94 -1.51 -10.58
C ASN A 213 -11.74 -0.69 -9.54
N PRO A 214 -12.17 0.57 -9.80
CA PRO A 214 -11.73 1.41 -10.92
C PRO A 214 -10.41 2.13 -10.63
N SER A 215 -9.57 2.25 -11.64
CA SER A 215 -8.38 3.11 -11.60
C SER A 215 -7.99 3.48 -13.02
N ALA A 216 -7.79 4.76 -13.29
CA ALA A 216 -7.40 5.24 -14.62
C ALA A 216 -6.05 4.67 -15.06
N ILE A 217 -5.07 4.65 -14.15
CA ILE A 217 -3.75 4.05 -14.38
C ILE A 217 -3.84 2.53 -14.57
N SER A 218 -4.65 1.85 -13.77
CA SER A 218 -4.86 0.42 -13.92
C SER A 218 -5.53 0.07 -15.24
N THR A 219 -6.49 0.89 -15.70
CA THR A 219 -7.12 0.73 -17.01
C THR A 219 -6.10 0.89 -18.14
N LEU A 220 -5.22 1.88 -18.03
CA LEU A 220 -4.13 2.06 -18.99
C LEU A 220 -3.16 0.87 -18.97
N GLY A 221 -2.74 0.43 -17.79
CA GLY A 221 -1.87 -0.74 -17.61
C GLY A 221 -2.50 -2.01 -18.18
N TYR A 222 -3.77 -2.25 -17.92
CA TYR A 222 -4.56 -3.34 -18.48
C TYR A 222 -4.58 -3.33 -20.02
N ASN A 223 -4.86 -2.16 -20.62
CA ASN A 223 -4.90 -2.01 -22.07
C ASN A 223 -3.53 -2.23 -22.72
N LEU A 224 -2.46 -1.71 -22.09
CA LEU A 224 -1.09 -1.91 -22.57
C LEU A 224 -0.66 -3.36 -22.43
N TRP A 225 -1.00 -4.02 -21.32
CA TRP A 225 -0.72 -5.45 -21.15
C TRP A 225 -1.40 -6.28 -22.26
N ASN A 226 -2.69 -6.06 -22.51
CA ASN A 226 -3.40 -6.72 -23.61
C ASN A 226 -2.75 -6.47 -24.99
N ALA A 227 -2.24 -5.26 -25.21
CA ALA A 227 -1.54 -4.95 -26.46
C ALA A 227 -0.17 -5.64 -26.53
N LEU A 228 0.56 -5.74 -25.42
CA LEU A 228 1.84 -6.44 -25.33
C LEU A 228 1.70 -7.96 -25.50
N GLU A 229 0.58 -8.57 -25.13
CA GLU A 229 0.28 -9.98 -25.38
C GLU A 229 -0.12 -10.25 -26.86
N ASN A 230 -0.32 -9.21 -27.68
CA ASN A 230 -0.65 -9.34 -29.08
C ASN A 230 0.56 -8.99 -29.95
N PRO A 231 1.19 -9.99 -30.68
CA PRO A 231 2.39 -9.76 -31.47
C PRO A 231 2.30 -8.63 -32.50
N GLU A 232 1.08 -8.36 -33.03
CA GLU A 232 0.88 -7.28 -33.98
C GLU A 232 0.92 -5.87 -33.36
N LYS A 233 0.69 -5.76 -32.04
CA LYS A 233 0.60 -4.50 -31.29
C LYS A 233 1.76 -4.30 -30.30
N GLU A 234 2.56 -5.34 -30.06
CA GLU A 234 3.60 -5.33 -29.05
C GLU A 234 4.57 -4.16 -29.23
N GLN A 235 5.07 -3.93 -30.44
CA GLN A 235 6.03 -2.87 -30.70
C GLN A 235 5.45 -1.46 -30.43
N GLU A 236 4.17 -1.21 -30.81
CA GLU A 236 3.48 0.04 -30.51
C GLU A 236 3.25 0.22 -29.01
N ALA A 237 2.87 -0.85 -28.33
CA ALA A 237 2.67 -0.84 -26.88
C ALA A 237 3.97 -0.56 -26.13
N LEU A 238 5.09 -1.17 -26.49
CA LEU A 238 6.41 -0.89 -25.94
C LEU A 238 6.83 0.58 -26.14
N GLN A 239 6.67 1.12 -27.36
CA GLN A 239 6.93 2.54 -27.62
C GLN A 239 6.03 3.45 -26.76
N THR A 240 4.80 3.05 -26.52
CA THR A 240 3.88 3.79 -25.63
C THR A 240 4.39 3.77 -24.18
N VAL A 241 4.82 2.61 -23.64
CA VAL A 241 5.40 2.48 -22.30
C VAL A 241 6.62 3.38 -22.15
N LEU A 242 7.56 3.33 -23.10
CA LEU A 242 8.76 4.15 -23.10
C LEU A 242 8.43 5.66 -23.14
N SER A 243 7.49 6.07 -24.01
CA SER A 243 7.09 7.48 -24.09
C SER A 243 6.41 7.99 -22.81
N LEU A 244 5.70 7.14 -22.10
CA LEU A 244 5.09 7.47 -20.81
C LEU A 244 6.12 7.60 -19.69
N ARG A 245 7.18 6.79 -19.71
CA ARG A 245 8.33 6.96 -18.81
C ARG A 245 8.93 8.35 -18.93
N GLU A 246 9.17 8.82 -20.15
CA GLU A 246 9.80 10.13 -20.41
C GLU A 246 8.88 11.30 -20.00
N LYS A 247 7.56 11.17 -20.22
CA LYS A 247 6.58 12.23 -19.92
C LYS A 247 6.23 12.35 -18.44
N ASN A 248 6.29 11.25 -17.69
CA ASN A 248 5.85 11.22 -16.28
C ASN A 248 6.84 11.87 -15.30
N ILE A 249 8.05 12.20 -15.73
CA ILE A 249 9.04 12.94 -14.93
C ILE A 249 8.51 14.33 -14.48
N ALA A 250 7.50 14.88 -15.16
CA ALA A 250 6.97 16.21 -14.88
C ALA A 250 5.83 16.26 -13.83
N MET A 251 5.41 15.13 -13.25
CA MET A 251 4.28 15.09 -12.29
C MET A 251 4.72 14.87 -10.83
N GLU A 252 5.70 15.63 -10.36
CA GLU A 252 6.36 15.45 -9.06
C GLU A 252 5.46 15.51 -7.82
N GLU A 253 4.33 16.21 -7.84
CA GLU A 253 3.55 16.46 -6.61
C GLU A 253 2.71 15.27 -6.12
N ALA A 254 2.49 14.24 -6.95
CA ALA A 254 1.56 13.16 -6.66
C ALA A 254 2.22 11.80 -6.35
N SER A 255 3.53 11.76 -6.28
CA SER A 255 4.33 10.51 -6.30
C SER A 255 4.62 9.92 -4.93
N TYR A 256 4.05 10.44 -3.86
CA TYR A 256 4.39 10.05 -2.50
C TYR A 256 3.29 9.23 -1.84
N GLY A 257 3.64 8.02 -1.46
CA GLY A 257 2.77 7.10 -0.76
C GLY A 257 3.54 5.93 -0.20
N GLU A 258 2.83 4.94 0.27
CA GLU A 258 3.36 3.67 0.78
C GLU A 258 2.67 2.51 0.08
N SER A 259 3.43 1.46 -0.19
CA SER A 259 2.89 0.20 -0.67
C SER A 259 3.21 -0.92 0.30
N PHE A 260 2.28 -1.86 0.42
CA PHE A 260 2.37 -2.98 1.33
C PHE A 260 1.98 -4.27 0.64
N PHE A 261 2.62 -5.34 1.07
CA PHE A 261 2.32 -6.69 0.66
C PHE A 261 2.25 -7.59 1.90
N ALA A 262 1.25 -8.45 1.95
CA ALA A 262 1.16 -9.51 2.93
C ALA A 262 0.59 -10.76 2.28
N ALA A 263 1.21 -11.90 2.55
CA ALA A 263 0.75 -13.21 2.09
C ALA A 263 0.95 -14.24 3.18
N ASP A 264 0.02 -15.17 3.34
CA ASP A 264 0.10 -16.25 4.31
C ASP A 264 0.18 -17.63 3.63
N LYS A 265 0.49 -18.65 4.43
CA LYS A 265 0.62 -20.04 3.96
C LYS A 265 -0.68 -20.64 3.44
N ASP A 266 -1.82 -20.08 3.80
CA ASP A 266 -3.14 -20.55 3.37
C ASP A 266 -3.53 -19.92 2.00
N GLY A 267 -2.65 -19.07 1.43
CA GLY A 267 -2.79 -18.47 0.10
C GLY A 267 -3.56 -17.16 0.07
N LEU A 268 -3.99 -16.62 1.22
CA LEU A 268 -4.54 -15.27 1.25
C LEU A 268 -3.42 -14.26 0.99
N ILE A 269 -3.60 -13.41 -0.02
CA ILE A 269 -2.66 -12.38 -0.42
C ILE A 269 -3.37 -11.04 -0.45
N VAL A 270 -2.77 -10.05 0.18
CA VAL A 270 -3.26 -8.67 0.19
C VAL A 270 -2.14 -7.73 -0.23
N VAL A 271 -2.42 -6.90 -1.22
CA VAL A 271 -1.51 -5.88 -1.76
C VAL A 271 -2.21 -4.55 -1.68
N CYS A 272 -1.62 -3.59 -1.01
CA CYS A 272 -2.21 -2.27 -0.84
C CYS A 272 -1.24 -1.16 -1.21
N SER A 273 -1.77 -0.11 -1.81
CA SER A 273 -1.08 1.17 -1.98
C SER A 273 -1.92 2.29 -1.37
N VAL A 274 -1.29 3.15 -0.56
CA VAL A 274 -1.93 4.24 0.17
C VAL A 274 -1.16 5.55 0.01
N SER A 275 -1.86 6.69 0.10
CA SER A 275 -1.24 8.00 0.01
C SER A 275 -2.07 9.07 0.71
N ASN A 276 -1.40 10.13 1.16
CA ASN A 276 -2.02 11.39 1.55
C ASN A 276 -2.16 12.37 0.35
N GLY A 277 -1.80 11.95 -0.87
CA GLY A 277 -1.82 12.79 -2.07
C GLY A 277 -0.68 13.80 -2.12
N GLY A 278 0.51 13.40 -1.71
CA GLY A 278 1.71 14.21 -1.62
C GLY A 278 2.31 14.18 -0.21
N LEU A 279 3.54 14.68 -0.06
CA LEU A 279 4.22 14.72 1.23
C LEU A 279 3.39 15.49 2.26
N PHE A 280 3.02 14.80 3.35
CA PHE A 280 2.16 15.32 4.44
C PHE A 280 0.80 15.85 3.94
N GLY A 281 0.29 15.33 2.84
CA GLY A 281 -0.98 15.75 2.25
C GLY A 281 -1.04 17.26 2.04
N ASN A 282 -2.08 17.94 2.55
CA ASN A 282 -2.23 19.40 2.49
C ASN A 282 -1.47 20.16 3.61
N LYS A 283 -0.59 19.47 4.35
CA LYS A 283 0.25 19.98 5.45
C LYS A 283 -0.52 20.46 6.69
N LYS A 284 -1.84 20.29 6.74
CA LYS A 284 -2.67 20.60 7.90
C LYS A 284 -2.67 19.43 8.87
N LEU A 285 -2.02 19.60 10.02
CA LEU A 285 -2.07 18.64 11.13
C LEU A 285 -3.40 18.80 11.86
N MET A 286 -4.17 17.73 11.93
CA MET A 286 -5.45 17.68 12.63
C MET A 286 -5.22 17.48 14.13
N LYS A 287 -6.16 17.92 14.97
CA LYS A 287 -6.12 17.72 16.43
C LYS A 287 -6.12 16.23 16.80
N GLU A 288 -6.62 15.38 15.92
CA GLU A 288 -6.61 13.92 16.02
C GLU A 288 -5.24 13.30 15.70
N GLY A 289 -4.21 14.11 15.46
CA GLY A 289 -2.81 13.71 15.33
C GLY A 289 -2.40 13.19 13.95
N PHE A 290 -3.18 13.37 12.90
CA PHE A 290 -2.82 12.99 11.53
C PHE A 290 -2.84 14.20 10.57
N PHE A 291 -2.14 14.11 9.46
CA PHE A 291 -2.19 15.11 8.40
C PHE A 291 -3.38 14.86 7.49
N ALA A 292 -4.14 15.91 7.17
CA ALA A 292 -5.22 15.83 6.20
C ALA A 292 -4.65 15.64 4.79
N ALA A 293 -5.29 14.79 3.97
CA ALA A 293 -4.87 14.59 2.59
C ALA A 293 -5.11 15.83 1.72
N ASN A 294 -4.42 15.88 0.57
CA ASN A 294 -4.69 16.88 -0.45
C ASN A 294 -6.12 16.75 -0.99
N PRO A 295 -6.78 17.87 -1.32
CA PRO A 295 -8.16 17.88 -1.79
C PRO A 295 -8.26 17.51 -3.28
N PHE A 296 -7.71 16.38 -3.71
CA PHE A 296 -7.83 15.93 -5.08
C PHE A 296 -9.27 15.47 -5.40
N SER A 297 -9.67 15.60 -6.65
CA SER A 297 -10.88 14.96 -7.14
C SER A 297 -10.68 13.42 -7.11
N ARG A 298 -11.78 12.67 -7.17
CA ARG A 298 -11.72 11.21 -7.22
C ARG A 298 -10.93 10.75 -8.45
N GLU A 299 -11.20 11.33 -9.61
CA GLU A 299 -10.55 11.00 -10.88
C GLU A 299 -9.04 11.22 -10.79
N LYS A 300 -8.59 12.32 -10.16
CA LYS A 300 -7.17 12.59 -9.95
C LYS A 300 -6.55 11.61 -8.96
N SER A 301 -7.26 11.24 -7.87
CA SER A 301 -6.74 10.27 -6.91
C SER A 301 -6.60 8.86 -7.50
N GLU A 302 -7.45 8.50 -8.49
CA GLU A 302 -7.36 7.23 -9.21
C GLU A 302 -6.08 7.09 -10.07
N THR A 303 -5.36 8.18 -10.35
CA THR A 303 -4.12 8.16 -11.14
C THR A 303 -2.86 7.88 -10.32
N PHE A 304 -2.94 7.73 -9.00
CA PHE A 304 -1.76 7.60 -8.14
C PHE A 304 -1.41 6.17 -7.77
N PHE A 305 -2.39 5.25 -7.82
CA PHE A 305 -2.23 3.92 -7.29
C PHE A 305 -2.18 2.89 -8.42
N PHE A 306 -1.14 2.08 -8.44
CA PHE A 306 -1.10 0.91 -9.29
C PHE A 306 -0.68 -0.31 -8.48
N ASN A 307 -1.41 -1.38 -8.67
CA ASN A 307 -1.08 -2.70 -8.18
C ASN A 307 -1.24 -3.65 -9.35
N ILE A 308 -0.35 -4.61 -9.49
CA ILE A 308 -0.46 -5.68 -10.47
C ILE A 308 -0.22 -6.98 -9.69
N LEU A 309 -1.18 -7.88 -9.73
CA LEU A 309 -1.09 -9.20 -9.13
C LEU A 309 -1.24 -10.24 -10.25
N GLN A 310 -0.19 -11.02 -10.48
CA GLN A 310 -0.23 -12.13 -11.42
C GLN A 310 -0.41 -13.45 -10.66
N THR A 311 -1.31 -14.31 -11.14
CA THR A 311 -1.59 -15.62 -10.55
C THR A 311 -1.32 -16.73 -11.54
N ASN A 312 -1.25 -17.97 -11.02
CA ASN A 312 -1.38 -19.17 -11.83
C ASN A 312 -2.78 -19.27 -12.49
N PRO A 313 -3.00 -20.17 -13.46
CA PRO A 313 -4.30 -20.31 -14.13
C PRO A 313 -5.47 -20.60 -13.20
N ASP A 314 -5.24 -21.34 -12.12
CA ASP A 314 -6.28 -21.78 -11.17
C ASP A 314 -6.58 -20.69 -10.10
N VAL A 315 -5.88 -19.57 -10.12
CA VAL A 315 -6.05 -18.44 -9.19
C VAL A 315 -5.85 -18.83 -7.72
N THR A 316 -4.92 -19.75 -7.47
CA THR A 316 -4.58 -20.24 -6.12
C THR A 316 -3.25 -19.71 -5.62
N ASP A 317 -2.34 -19.35 -6.53
CA ASP A 317 -0.98 -18.92 -6.23
C ASP A 317 -0.66 -17.60 -6.90
N ALA A 318 0.03 -16.71 -6.18
CA ALA A 318 0.64 -15.54 -6.78
C ALA A 318 1.95 -15.91 -7.49
N MET A 319 2.08 -15.53 -8.73
CA MET A 319 3.29 -15.67 -9.53
C MET A 319 4.15 -14.42 -9.44
N ALA A 320 3.51 -13.25 -9.43
CA ALA A 320 4.20 -11.99 -9.24
C ALA A 320 3.26 -10.93 -8.66
N VAL A 321 3.84 -9.99 -7.93
CA VAL A 321 3.15 -8.83 -7.36
C VAL A 321 4.02 -7.61 -7.55
N VAL A 322 3.41 -6.52 -8.00
CA VAL A 322 4.02 -5.19 -7.97
C VAL A 322 2.97 -4.20 -7.48
N ALA A 323 3.34 -3.34 -6.54
CA ALA A 323 2.46 -2.29 -6.05
C ALA A 323 3.24 -1.01 -5.82
N GLY A 324 2.64 0.13 -6.16
CA GLY A 324 3.30 1.42 -6.04
C GLY A 324 2.34 2.60 -6.02
N VAL A 325 2.93 3.75 -5.71
CA VAL A 325 2.24 5.04 -5.71
C VAL A 325 3.03 6.01 -6.58
N GLY A 326 2.32 6.69 -7.46
CA GLY A 326 2.88 7.66 -8.40
C GLY A 326 2.78 7.22 -9.84
N SER A 327 2.50 8.19 -10.70
CA SER A 327 2.28 7.93 -12.13
C SER A 327 3.54 7.57 -12.90
N HIS A 328 4.72 7.83 -12.35
CA HIS A 328 6.01 7.57 -13.02
C HIS A 328 6.54 6.15 -12.81
N ALA A 329 6.14 5.47 -11.73
CA ALA A 329 6.67 4.15 -11.42
C ALA A 329 5.90 2.98 -12.08
N TRP A 330 4.68 3.20 -12.59
CA TRP A 330 3.88 2.11 -13.15
C TRP A 330 4.41 1.54 -14.49
N PRO A 331 5.06 2.31 -15.40
CA PRO A 331 5.65 1.70 -16.60
C PRO A 331 6.80 0.75 -16.25
N ASP A 332 7.62 1.11 -15.24
CA ASP A 332 8.70 0.25 -14.76
C ASP A 332 8.16 -1.00 -14.07
N ALA A 333 7.06 -0.86 -13.31
CA ALA A 333 6.35 -1.98 -12.72
C ALA A 333 5.80 -2.96 -13.77
N LEU A 334 5.23 -2.45 -14.85
CA LEU A 334 4.71 -3.27 -15.94
C LEU A 334 5.84 -4.07 -16.63
N SER A 335 6.98 -3.44 -16.87
CA SER A 335 8.16 -4.07 -17.46
C SER A 335 8.76 -5.14 -16.53
N LEU A 336 8.86 -4.86 -15.23
CA LEU A 336 9.31 -5.84 -14.23
C LEU A 336 8.44 -7.10 -14.22
N MET A 337 7.13 -6.95 -14.37
CA MET A 337 6.21 -8.08 -14.39
C MET A 337 6.39 -8.98 -15.62
N ARG A 338 6.86 -8.42 -16.72
CA ARG A 338 7.05 -9.14 -17.99
C ARG A 338 8.42 -9.76 -18.20
N ASP A 339 9.37 -9.63 -17.27
CA ASP A 339 10.77 -10.04 -17.44
C ASP A 339 11.50 -9.36 -18.62
N ASP A 340 11.18 -8.10 -18.86
CA ASP A 340 11.85 -7.31 -19.86
C ASP A 340 13.26 -6.94 -19.36
N GLU A 341 14.32 -7.59 -19.91
CA GLU A 341 15.71 -7.40 -19.46
C GLU A 341 16.18 -5.95 -19.67
N GLU A 342 15.77 -5.30 -20.76
CA GLU A 342 16.12 -3.90 -21.04
C GLU A 342 15.49 -2.95 -20.01
N ALA A 343 14.29 -3.29 -19.51
CA ALA A 343 13.63 -2.55 -18.45
C ALA A 343 14.29 -2.74 -17.07
N LEU A 344 14.88 -3.90 -16.81
CA LEU A 344 15.60 -4.19 -15.56
C LEU A 344 16.90 -3.37 -15.46
N GLU A 345 17.64 -3.18 -16.56
CA GLU A 345 18.84 -2.33 -16.57
C GLU A 345 18.51 -0.86 -16.29
N ILE A 346 17.42 -0.35 -16.84
CA ILE A 346 16.93 1.01 -16.57
C ILE A 346 16.47 1.17 -15.12
N SER A 347 15.85 0.13 -14.53
CA SER A 347 15.43 0.16 -13.14
C SER A 347 16.59 0.22 -12.16
N ASP A 348 17.72 -0.42 -12.48
CA ASP A 348 18.93 -0.37 -11.67
C ASP A 348 19.58 1.01 -11.64
N GLN A 349 19.48 1.78 -12.71
CA GLN A 349 19.95 3.17 -12.78
C GLN A 349 19.03 4.15 -12.02
N ARG A 350 17.75 3.78 -11.80
CA ARG A 350 16.72 4.61 -11.14
C ARG A 350 16.35 4.12 -9.74
N LYS A 351 17.20 3.32 -9.09
CA LYS A 351 16.92 2.75 -7.76
C LYS A 351 16.44 3.77 -6.72
N GLU A 352 16.93 5.01 -6.78
CA GLU A 352 16.51 6.08 -5.88
C GLU A 352 15.10 6.62 -6.17
N GLU A 353 14.62 6.49 -7.42
CA GLU A 353 13.29 6.93 -7.85
C GLU A 353 12.22 5.85 -7.60
N LEU A 354 12.64 4.58 -7.48
CA LEU A 354 11.77 3.42 -7.27
C LEU A 354 11.46 3.13 -5.79
N ASP A 355 11.87 3.98 -4.87
CA ASP A 355 11.62 3.84 -3.41
C ASP A 355 10.14 3.72 -3.03
N ASN A 356 9.21 3.91 -3.96
CA ASN A 356 7.77 3.97 -3.72
C ASN A 356 7.00 2.72 -4.17
N PHE A 357 7.67 1.67 -4.63
CA PHE A 357 6.99 0.44 -4.99
C PHE A 357 7.64 -0.80 -4.37
N ILE A 358 6.84 -1.84 -4.22
CA ILE A 358 7.25 -3.16 -3.79
C ILE A 358 7.03 -4.16 -4.93
N SER A 359 7.90 -5.15 -5.02
CA SER A 359 7.71 -6.26 -5.96
C SER A 359 8.12 -7.60 -5.33
N LEU A 360 7.40 -8.64 -5.71
CA LEU A 360 7.71 -10.04 -5.41
C LEU A 360 7.47 -10.84 -6.67
N LYS A 361 8.40 -11.73 -7.02
CA LYS A 361 8.23 -12.66 -8.13
C LYS A 361 8.53 -14.07 -7.70
N CYS A 362 7.61 -14.99 -7.96
CA CYS A 362 7.66 -16.39 -7.57
C CYS A 362 7.52 -17.25 -8.82
N ALA A 363 8.63 -17.73 -9.39
CA ALA A 363 8.62 -18.47 -10.66
C ALA A 363 7.73 -19.71 -10.66
N LYS A 364 7.44 -20.28 -9.48
CA LYS A 364 6.59 -21.47 -9.31
C LYS A 364 5.35 -21.23 -8.45
N GLY A 365 5.10 -19.96 -8.09
CA GLY A 365 3.94 -19.56 -7.29
C GLY A 365 4.15 -19.61 -5.78
N TYR A 366 3.44 -18.71 -5.08
CA TYR A 366 3.31 -18.66 -3.63
C TYR A 366 1.82 -18.87 -3.27
N PRO A 367 1.44 -19.71 -2.30
CA PRO A 367 2.32 -20.29 -1.27
C PRO A 367 2.96 -21.64 -1.65
N ASN A 368 2.49 -22.34 -2.69
CA ASN A 368 2.86 -23.72 -2.94
C ASN A 368 4.36 -23.96 -3.14
N GLN A 369 5.07 -23.02 -3.74
CA GLN A 369 6.52 -23.10 -3.95
C GLN A 369 7.22 -21.78 -3.60
N SER A 370 7.04 -21.31 -2.38
CA SER A 370 7.59 -20.06 -1.86
C SER A 370 9.11 -19.91 -2.01
N MET A 371 9.86 -21.02 -2.07
CA MET A 371 11.31 -21.01 -2.32
C MET A 371 11.71 -20.53 -3.72
N SER A 372 10.76 -20.41 -4.65
CA SER A 372 10.99 -19.86 -6.00
C SER A 372 10.88 -18.33 -6.05
N CYS A 373 10.52 -17.69 -4.93
CA CYS A 373 10.30 -16.26 -4.88
C CYS A 373 11.63 -15.48 -4.88
N ARG A 374 11.68 -14.43 -5.70
CA ARG A 374 12.74 -13.43 -5.73
C ARG A 374 12.17 -12.11 -5.25
N GLU A 375 12.88 -11.47 -4.36
CA GLU A 375 12.51 -10.22 -3.73
C GLU A 375 13.26 -9.05 -4.36
N ASN A 376 12.65 -7.89 -4.42
CA ASN A 376 13.40 -6.64 -4.52
C ASN A 376 14.11 -6.46 -3.16
N GLN A 377 15.44 -6.51 -3.14
CA GLN A 377 16.31 -6.70 -1.95
C GLN A 377 16.09 -5.73 -0.78
N ASN A 378 15.28 -4.69 -0.96
CA ASN A 378 15.13 -3.64 0.06
C ASN A 378 13.78 -3.63 0.78
N ILE A 379 12.78 -4.45 0.39
CA ILE A 379 11.39 -4.15 0.76
C ILE A 379 10.56 -5.36 1.23
N VAL A 380 10.98 -6.59 1.00
CA VAL A 380 10.20 -7.79 1.36
C VAL A 380 10.90 -8.60 2.43
N PHE A 381 10.22 -8.91 3.51
CA PHE A 381 10.67 -9.80 4.57
C PHE A 381 9.92 -11.13 4.51
N VAL A 382 10.65 -12.23 4.45
CA VAL A 382 10.10 -13.59 4.46
C VAL A 382 10.15 -14.14 5.88
N TYR A 383 8.99 -14.43 6.46
CA TYR A 383 8.87 -15.06 7.77
C TYR A 383 8.77 -16.58 7.60
N THR A 384 9.74 -17.31 8.16
CA THR A 384 9.67 -18.77 8.33
C THR A 384 9.33 -19.05 9.78
N GLY A 385 8.12 -19.51 10.08
CA GLY A 385 7.67 -19.81 11.43
C GLY A 385 8.67 -20.64 12.26
N LYS A 386 8.60 -20.48 13.59
CA LYS A 386 9.43 -21.24 14.56
C LYS A 386 8.99 -22.70 14.66
#